data_511ee5a8b36854c2917b59459ef38419
#
_entry.id   511ee5a8b36854c2917b59459ef38419
#
_cell.length_a   1.000
_cell.length_b   1.000
_cell.length_c   1.000
_cell.angle_alpha   90.00
_cell.angle_beta   90.00
_cell.angle_gamma   90.00
#
_symmetry.space_group_name_H-M   'P 1'
#
loop_
_entity.id
_entity.type
_entity.pdbx_description
1 polymer ?
#
loop_
_entity_poly.entity_id
_entity_poly.type
_entity_poly.pdbx_seq_one_letter_code
_entity_poly.pdbx_strand_id
1 'polypeptide(L)'
;MSRAAPEGEHGGEAASTRTHFIGKDILTFHGVYWSALLLAGGLTLPDHIVANGWLTVDGRKIAKSDPDTIVDPTALAREVGNDGLPWYLIRGVSLGQDVNFDRDHLRTVLNADLANGLGNLLSRTVALSRKRFPDGLTEVTETDVATCRDLQAM
;
A
#
# COMPACT_ATOMS: atom_id res chain seq x y z
N MET A 1 40.85 -18.15 -17.64
CA MET A 1 41.26 -17.11 -16.69
C MET A 1 40.02 -16.66 -15.94
N SER A 2 39.87 -17.23 -14.76
CA SER A 2 38.73 -16.92 -13.84
C SER A 2 39.06 -15.62 -13.12
N ARG A 3 38.22 -14.61 -13.26
CA ARG A 3 38.30 -13.35 -12.52
C ARG A 3 37.35 -13.40 -11.36
N ALA A 4 37.88 -13.69 -10.17
CA ALA A 4 37.15 -13.61 -8.92
C ALA A 4 36.65 -12.18 -8.71
N ALA A 5 35.37 -12.04 -8.34
CA ALA A 5 34.81 -10.79 -7.89
C ALA A 5 35.41 -10.43 -6.51
N PRO A 6 35.61 -9.15 -6.19
CA PRO A 6 36.11 -8.75 -4.88
C PRO A 6 35.08 -9.07 -3.80
N GLU A 7 35.50 -9.86 -2.81
CA GLU A 7 34.77 -10.04 -1.56
C GLU A 7 34.82 -8.71 -0.78
N GLY A 8 33.77 -7.91 -0.87
CA GLY A 8 33.54 -6.77 -0.02
C GLY A 8 32.92 -7.22 1.31
N GLU A 9 33.62 -6.96 2.39
CA GLU A 9 33.10 -7.09 3.77
C GLU A 9 31.84 -6.22 3.91
N HIS A 10 30.70 -6.85 3.87
CA HIS A 10 29.43 -6.21 4.24
C HIS A 10 29.09 -6.59 5.67
N GLY A 11 29.33 -5.65 6.58
CA GLY A 11 28.70 -5.66 7.90
C GLY A 11 27.18 -5.79 7.73
N GLY A 12 26.54 -6.63 8.54
CA GLY A 12 25.18 -7.13 8.44
C GLY A 12 24.09 -6.13 8.03
N GLU A 13 24.02 -5.83 6.73
CA GLU A 13 22.84 -5.22 6.12
C GLU A 13 21.75 -6.28 6.00
N ALA A 14 20.60 -6.00 6.60
CA ALA A 14 19.39 -6.78 6.35
C ALA A 14 19.23 -6.88 4.82
N ALA A 15 19.14 -8.09 4.30
CA ALA A 15 19.02 -8.35 2.87
C ALA A 15 17.82 -7.55 2.34
N SER A 16 18.06 -6.51 1.55
CA SER A 16 17.01 -5.68 0.97
C SER A 16 16.30 -6.44 -0.12
N THR A 17 15.01 -6.69 0.05
CA THR A 17 14.14 -7.32 -0.96
C THR A 17 13.70 -6.28 -2.00
N ARG A 18 13.95 -6.56 -3.28
CA ARG A 18 13.54 -5.69 -4.40
C ARG A 18 12.24 -6.19 -5.00
N THR A 19 11.18 -5.41 -4.88
CA THR A 19 9.88 -5.70 -5.47
C THR A 19 9.53 -4.66 -6.54
N HIS A 20 9.21 -5.12 -7.75
CA HIS A 20 8.74 -4.29 -8.85
C HIS A 20 7.20 -4.37 -8.92
N PHE A 21 6.51 -3.24 -8.73
CA PHE A 21 5.08 -3.12 -8.96
C PHE A 21 4.84 -2.59 -10.37
N ILE A 22 4.08 -3.33 -11.17
CA ILE A 22 3.83 -3.03 -12.58
C ILE A 22 2.37 -3.23 -12.96
N GLY A 23 1.92 -2.61 -14.05
CA GLY A 23 0.65 -2.96 -14.68
C GLY A 23 0.76 -4.29 -15.45
N LYS A 24 -0.32 -5.05 -15.51
CA LYS A 24 -0.33 -6.36 -16.20
C LYS A 24 0.00 -6.28 -17.69
N ASP A 25 -0.20 -5.13 -18.31
CA ASP A 25 0.08 -4.89 -19.73
C ASP A 25 1.58 -4.91 -20.08
N ILE A 26 2.45 -4.64 -19.10
CA ILE A 26 3.91 -4.70 -19.27
C ILE A 26 4.55 -5.94 -18.65
N LEU A 27 3.75 -6.91 -18.19
CA LEU A 27 4.28 -8.10 -17.51
C LEU A 27 5.24 -8.90 -18.38
N THR A 28 4.96 -9.07 -19.67
CA THR A 28 5.85 -9.78 -20.60
C THR A 28 7.18 -9.03 -20.75
N PHE A 29 7.13 -7.70 -20.89
CA PHE A 29 8.35 -6.91 -21.00
C PHE A 29 9.19 -6.98 -19.72
N HIS A 30 8.58 -6.89 -18.57
CA HIS A 30 9.27 -6.88 -17.27
C HIS A 30 9.70 -8.28 -16.83
N GLY A 31 8.82 -9.26 -16.98
CA GLY A 31 9.08 -10.63 -16.54
C GLY A 31 9.96 -11.44 -17.48
N VAL A 32 9.97 -11.13 -18.78
CA VAL A 32 10.74 -11.88 -19.77
C VAL A 32 11.90 -11.05 -20.32
N TYR A 33 11.61 -9.99 -21.08
CA TYR A 33 12.68 -9.26 -21.80
C TYR A 33 13.61 -8.51 -20.86
N TRP A 34 13.09 -7.80 -19.88
CA TRP A 34 13.89 -7.09 -18.88
C TRP A 34 14.73 -8.06 -18.05
N SER A 35 14.13 -9.15 -17.59
CA SER A 35 14.86 -10.17 -16.83
C SER A 35 15.97 -10.82 -17.64
N ALA A 36 15.73 -11.10 -18.93
CA ALA A 36 16.76 -11.62 -19.83
C ALA A 36 17.92 -10.63 -20.04
N LEU A 37 17.62 -9.35 -20.18
CA LEU A 37 18.65 -8.29 -20.29
C LEU A 37 19.48 -8.16 -19.01
N LEU A 38 18.86 -8.22 -17.84
CA LEU A 38 19.57 -8.20 -16.57
C LEU A 38 20.53 -9.40 -16.46
N LEU A 39 20.07 -10.60 -16.78
CA LEU A 39 20.89 -11.81 -16.77
C LEU A 39 22.06 -11.71 -17.78
N ALA A 40 21.80 -11.24 -18.98
CA ALA A 40 22.83 -11.06 -20.00
C ALA A 40 23.88 -10.01 -19.58
N GLY A 41 23.48 -9.00 -18.82
CA GLY A 41 24.37 -7.97 -18.25
C GLY A 41 25.06 -8.38 -16.96
N GLY A 42 24.83 -9.59 -16.43
CA GLY A 42 25.36 -10.04 -15.14
C GLY A 42 24.78 -9.29 -13.95
N LEU A 43 23.59 -8.70 -14.11
CA LEU A 43 22.88 -7.95 -13.06
C LEU A 43 21.90 -8.85 -12.31
N THR A 44 21.61 -8.47 -11.06
CA THR A 44 20.70 -9.21 -10.20
C THR A 44 19.25 -8.98 -10.60
N LEU A 45 18.44 -10.04 -10.62
CA LEU A 45 16.99 -9.95 -10.84
C LEU A 45 16.29 -9.29 -9.63
N PRO A 46 15.09 -8.71 -9.85
CA PRO A 46 14.20 -8.40 -8.73
C PRO A 46 13.74 -9.69 -8.03
N ASP A 47 13.55 -9.62 -6.72
CA ASP A 47 13.09 -10.78 -5.93
C ASP A 47 11.61 -11.07 -6.21
N HIS A 48 10.82 -10.01 -6.46
CA HIS A 48 9.41 -10.12 -6.77
C HIS A 48 9.00 -9.17 -7.90
N ILE A 49 8.09 -9.64 -8.76
CA ILE A 49 7.35 -8.83 -9.73
C ILE A 49 5.88 -8.97 -9.41
N VAL A 50 5.23 -7.88 -9.02
CA VAL A 50 3.83 -7.82 -8.65
C VAL A 50 3.08 -7.06 -9.73
N ALA A 51 2.20 -7.76 -10.46
CA ALA A 51 1.39 -7.16 -11.52
C ALA A 51 -0.03 -6.86 -11.01
N ASN A 52 -0.45 -5.60 -11.11
CA ASN A 52 -1.83 -5.20 -10.85
C ASN A 52 -2.64 -5.18 -12.14
N GLY A 53 -3.96 -5.39 -11.99
CA GLY A 53 -4.93 -5.26 -13.08
C GLY A 53 -5.15 -3.82 -13.52
N TRP A 54 -6.02 -3.61 -14.48
CA TRP A 54 -6.39 -2.29 -14.93
C TRP A 54 -7.41 -1.64 -13.98
N LEU A 55 -7.28 -0.34 -13.81
CA LEU A 55 -8.35 0.48 -13.29
C LEU A 55 -9.27 0.87 -14.46
N THR A 56 -10.54 0.55 -14.34
CA THR A 56 -11.56 0.85 -15.33
C THR A 56 -12.57 1.85 -14.78
N VAL A 57 -13.27 2.56 -15.65
CA VAL A 57 -14.41 3.39 -15.32
C VAL A 57 -15.57 2.94 -16.21
N ASP A 58 -16.69 2.60 -15.63
CA ASP A 58 -17.85 2.00 -16.33
C ASP A 58 -17.47 0.80 -17.21
N GLY A 59 -16.57 -0.04 -16.69
CA GLY A 59 -16.06 -1.22 -17.39
C GLY A 59 -15.09 -0.93 -18.54
N ARG A 60 -14.76 0.35 -18.80
CA ARG A 60 -13.83 0.78 -19.86
C ARG A 60 -12.48 1.11 -19.26
N LYS A 61 -11.40 0.68 -19.90
CA LYS A 61 -10.03 1.02 -19.48
C LYS A 61 -9.84 2.54 -19.54
N ILE A 62 -9.23 3.11 -18.51
CA ILE A 62 -8.84 4.52 -18.51
C ILE A 62 -7.86 4.77 -19.67
N ALA A 63 -8.24 5.65 -20.57
CA ALA A 63 -7.45 5.98 -21.76
C ALA A 63 -7.48 7.48 -22.06
N LYS A 64 -6.33 8.03 -22.47
CA LYS A 64 -6.24 9.45 -22.86
C LYS A 64 -7.15 9.81 -24.06
N SER A 65 -7.48 8.82 -24.89
CA SER A 65 -8.37 8.96 -26.04
C SER A 65 -9.86 8.92 -25.67
N ASP A 66 -10.21 8.59 -24.44
CA ASP A 66 -11.58 8.53 -23.93
C ASP A 66 -11.70 9.43 -22.69
N PRO A 67 -12.04 10.73 -22.89
CA PRO A 67 -12.11 11.71 -21.80
C PRO A 67 -13.07 11.32 -20.66
N ASP A 68 -14.13 10.57 -20.97
CA ASP A 68 -15.12 10.14 -19.98
C ASP A 68 -14.56 9.14 -18.97
N THR A 69 -13.46 8.48 -19.31
CA THR A 69 -12.79 7.52 -18.41
C THR A 69 -11.70 8.18 -17.56
N ILE A 70 -11.38 9.45 -17.83
CA ILE A 70 -10.30 10.14 -17.12
C ILE A 70 -10.75 10.50 -15.70
N VAL A 71 -10.05 9.97 -14.71
CA VAL A 71 -10.18 10.37 -13.30
C VAL A 71 -8.93 11.14 -12.92
N ASP A 72 -9.09 12.43 -12.59
CA ASP A 72 -7.98 13.23 -12.07
C ASP A 72 -7.72 12.83 -10.60
N PRO A 73 -6.59 12.17 -10.29
CA PRO A 73 -6.27 11.73 -8.94
C PRO A 73 -6.03 12.91 -8.00
N THR A 74 -5.56 14.05 -8.51
CA THR A 74 -5.30 15.24 -7.70
C THR A 74 -6.62 15.89 -7.26
N ALA A 75 -7.58 16.01 -8.17
CA ALA A 75 -8.91 16.52 -7.84
C ALA A 75 -9.61 15.58 -6.84
N LEU A 76 -9.51 14.28 -7.06
CA LEU A 76 -10.09 13.28 -6.17
C LEU A 76 -9.46 13.29 -4.78
N ALA A 77 -8.13 13.40 -4.68
CA ALA A 77 -7.44 13.52 -3.41
C ALA A 77 -7.83 14.79 -2.62
N ARG A 78 -8.14 15.89 -3.32
CA ARG A 78 -8.69 17.10 -2.67
C ARG A 78 -10.10 16.88 -2.12
N GLU A 79 -10.91 16.04 -2.78
CA GLU A 79 -12.28 15.73 -2.34
C GLU A 79 -12.30 14.80 -1.11
N VAL A 80 -11.47 13.74 -1.12
CA VAL A 80 -11.54 12.68 -0.11
C VAL A 80 -10.35 12.65 0.87
N GLY A 81 -9.46 13.61 0.76
CA GLY A 81 -8.21 13.65 1.53
C GLY A 81 -7.08 12.83 0.90
N ASN A 82 -5.84 13.19 1.22
CA ASN A 82 -4.65 12.56 0.64
C ASN A 82 -4.54 11.06 0.98
N ASP A 83 -5.10 10.62 2.10
CA ASP A 83 -5.05 9.22 2.56
C ASP A 83 -6.25 8.40 2.07
N GLY A 84 -7.37 9.06 1.74
CA GLY A 84 -8.60 8.40 1.33
C GLY A 84 -8.47 7.63 0.01
N LEU A 85 -7.86 8.25 -1.00
CA LEU A 85 -7.66 7.60 -2.30
C LEU A 85 -6.71 6.40 -2.22
N PRO A 86 -5.51 6.49 -1.61
CA PRO A 86 -4.65 5.33 -1.39
C PRO A 86 -5.33 4.22 -0.60
N TRP A 87 -6.08 4.56 0.45
CA TRP A 87 -6.85 3.57 1.23
C TRP A 87 -7.82 2.79 0.34
N TYR A 88 -8.61 3.51 -0.46
CA TYR A 88 -9.57 2.89 -1.38
C TYR A 88 -8.88 1.95 -2.37
N LEU A 89 -7.77 2.38 -2.97
CA LEU A 89 -7.02 1.57 -3.93
C LEU A 89 -6.42 0.31 -3.28
N ILE A 90 -5.83 0.43 -2.09
CA ILE A 90 -5.25 -0.72 -1.38
C ILE A 90 -6.35 -1.67 -0.90
N ARG A 91 -7.47 -1.15 -0.42
CA ARG A 91 -8.58 -1.93 0.12
C ARG A 91 -9.40 -2.65 -0.95
N GLY A 92 -9.58 -1.99 -2.10
CA GLY A 92 -10.47 -2.45 -3.17
C GLY A 92 -9.78 -3.21 -4.30
N VAL A 93 -8.44 -3.15 -4.40
CA VAL A 93 -7.70 -3.76 -5.50
C VAL A 93 -7.22 -5.15 -5.11
N SER A 94 -7.80 -6.18 -5.72
CA SER A 94 -7.23 -7.52 -5.68
C SER A 94 -6.09 -7.61 -6.68
N LEU A 95 -4.91 -8.07 -6.25
CA LEU A 95 -3.75 -8.24 -7.13
C LEU A 95 -4.10 -9.10 -8.35
N GLY A 96 -3.74 -8.63 -9.53
CA GLY A 96 -3.98 -9.33 -10.80
C GLY A 96 -5.39 -9.19 -11.37
N GLN A 97 -6.34 -8.61 -10.65
CA GLN A 97 -7.70 -8.40 -11.11
C GLN A 97 -7.92 -6.97 -11.58
N ASP A 98 -8.81 -6.79 -12.57
CA ASP A 98 -9.26 -5.47 -12.98
C ASP A 98 -10.25 -4.91 -11.96
N VAL A 99 -10.17 -3.61 -11.69
CA VAL A 99 -11.03 -2.93 -10.72
C VAL A 99 -11.78 -1.81 -11.39
N ASN A 100 -13.10 -1.83 -11.27
CA ASN A 100 -13.93 -0.73 -11.73
C ASN A 100 -13.98 0.38 -10.67
N PHE A 101 -13.51 1.55 -11.03
CA PHE A 101 -13.58 2.73 -10.18
C PHE A 101 -15.01 3.31 -10.19
N ASP A 102 -15.54 3.52 -9.00
CA ASP A 102 -16.84 4.15 -8.78
C ASP A 102 -16.73 5.13 -7.60
N ARG A 103 -17.18 6.37 -7.81
CA ARG A 103 -17.12 7.44 -6.79
C ARG A 103 -18.03 7.16 -5.60
N ASP A 104 -19.20 6.57 -5.81
CA ASP A 104 -20.13 6.27 -4.72
C ASP A 104 -19.64 5.09 -3.90
N HIS A 105 -19.02 4.10 -4.56
CA HIS A 105 -18.33 3.01 -3.89
C HIS A 105 -17.13 3.52 -3.08
N LEU A 106 -16.33 4.44 -3.62
CA LEU A 106 -15.23 5.10 -2.90
C LEU A 106 -15.75 5.73 -1.59
N ARG A 107 -16.79 6.55 -1.66
CA ARG A 107 -17.38 7.20 -0.46
C ARG A 107 -17.90 6.18 0.54
N THR A 108 -18.55 5.13 0.06
CA THR A 108 -19.07 4.05 0.91
C THR A 108 -17.95 3.35 1.66
N VAL A 109 -16.86 2.98 0.98
CA VAL A 109 -15.68 2.34 1.61
C VAL A 109 -15.03 3.26 2.64
N LEU A 110 -14.80 4.53 2.30
CA LEU A 110 -14.20 5.49 3.23
C LEU A 110 -15.07 5.71 4.48
N ASN A 111 -16.38 5.82 4.31
CA ASN A 111 -17.29 5.95 5.44
C ASN A 111 -17.34 4.70 6.31
N ALA A 112 -17.37 3.53 5.70
CA ALA A 112 -17.43 2.27 6.45
C ALA A 112 -16.12 2.02 7.23
N ASP A 113 -14.98 2.11 6.56
CA ASP A 113 -13.70 1.71 7.13
C ASP A 113 -13.07 2.81 8.00
N LEU A 114 -13.03 4.04 7.50
CA LEU A 114 -12.34 5.13 8.19
C LEU A 114 -13.26 5.84 9.20
N ALA A 115 -14.44 6.30 8.77
CA ALA A 115 -15.33 7.04 9.67
C ALA A 115 -16.00 6.12 10.71
N ASN A 116 -16.68 5.07 10.26
CA ASN A 116 -17.42 4.17 11.17
C ASN A 116 -16.53 3.10 11.80
N GLY A 117 -15.44 2.69 11.17
CA GLY A 117 -14.44 1.77 11.72
C GLY A 117 -13.49 2.50 12.66
N LEU A 118 -12.41 3.02 12.10
CA LEU A 118 -11.29 3.63 12.83
C LEU A 118 -11.73 4.89 13.61
N GLY A 119 -12.49 5.79 12.97
CA GLY A 119 -12.95 7.02 13.59
C GLY A 119 -13.86 6.77 14.81
N ASN A 120 -14.75 5.76 14.71
CA ASN A 120 -15.61 5.36 15.81
C ASN A 120 -14.81 4.71 16.96
N LEU A 121 -13.82 3.88 16.64
CA LEU A 121 -12.90 3.31 17.63
C LEU A 121 -12.18 4.42 18.40
N LEU A 122 -11.57 5.36 17.69
CA LEU A 122 -10.87 6.50 18.29
C LEU A 122 -11.80 7.33 19.18
N SER A 123 -12.97 7.71 18.66
CA SER A 123 -13.96 8.51 19.38
C SER A 123 -14.43 7.84 20.67
N ARG A 124 -14.74 6.54 20.62
CA ARG A 124 -15.14 5.76 21.78
C ARG A 124 -14.02 5.62 22.80
N THR A 125 -12.80 5.34 22.33
CA THR A 125 -11.62 5.23 23.20
C THR A 125 -11.36 6.54 23.93
N VAL A 126 -11.37 7.67 23.22
CA VAL A 126 -11.19 8.99 23.82
C VAL A 126 -12.30 9.31 24.82
N ALA A 127 -13.56 9.01 24.49
CA ALA A 127 -14.68 9.24 25.40
C ALA A 127 -14.57 8.41 26.68
N LEU A 128 -14.21 7.13 26.57
CA LEU A 128 -13.97 6.25 27.71
C LEU A 128 -12.78 6.71 28.55
N SER A 129 -11.69 7.09 27.89
CA SER A 129 -10.48 7.60 28.55
C SER A 129 -10.77 8.85 29.38
N ARG A 130 -11.46 9.83 28.78
CA ARG A 130 -11.86 11.05 29.49
C ARG A 130 -12.78 10.78 30.67
N LYS A 131 -13.70 9.81 30.56
CA LYS A 131 -14.59 9.42 31.65
C LYS A 131 -13.83 8.70 32.77
N ARG A 132 -12.84 7.87 32.45
CA ARG A 132 -12.07 7.09 33.43
C ARG A 132 -10.96 7.89 34.08
N PHE A 133 -10.36 8.80 33.35
CA PHE A 133 -9.22 9.61 33.74
C PHE A 133 -9.51 11.11 33.48
N PRO A 134 -10.38 11.75 34.29
CA PRO A 134 -10.80 13.13 34.05
C PRO A 134 -9.63 14.11 34.14
N ASP A 135 -8.64 13.81 34.98
CA ASP A 135 -7.42 14.64 35.19
C ASP A 135 -6.26 14.26 34.25
N GLY A 136 -6.51 13.37 33.27
CA GLY A 136 -5.52 12.84 32.37
C GLY A 136 -4.80 11.60 32.90
N LEU A 137 -3.95 11.00 32.04
CA LEU A 137 -3.04 9.91 32.43
C LEU A 137 -1.77 10.55 33.00
N THR A 138 -1.56 10.40 34.32
CA THR A 138 -0.46 11.06 35.02
C THR A 138 0.85 10.29 34.98
N GLU A 139 0.80 8.97 34.86
CA GLU A 139 2.00 8.12 34.77
C GLU A 139 1.72 6.88 33.92
N VAL A 140 2.66 6.53 33.04
CA VAL A 140 2.71 5.25 32.34
C VAL A 140 3.61 4.33 33.15
N THR A 141 3.05 3.26 33.69
CA THR A 141 3.82 2.28 34.49
C THR A 141 4.59 1.32 33.58
N GLU A 142 5.64 0.68 34.13
CA GLU A 142 6.38 -0.36 33.39
C GLU A 142 5.47 -1.53 32.98
N THR A 143 4.44 -1.82 33.78
CA THR A 143 3.44 -2.84 33.48
C THR A 143 2.61 -2.48 32.23
N ASP A 144 2.27 -1.20 32.07
CA ASP A 144 1.53 -0.72 30.89
C ASP A 144 2.37 -0.86 29.61
N VAL A 145 3.66 -0.55 29.71
CA VAL A 145 4.61 -0.72 28.59
C VAL A 145 4.80 -2.18 28.24
N ALA A 146 4.90 -3.08 29.24
CA ALA A 146 5.00 -4.51 29.02
C ALA A 146 3.76 -5.07 28.31
N THR A 147 2.56 -4.69 28.79
CA THR A 147 1.28 -5.09 28.16
C THR A 147 1.19 -4.63 26.72
N CYS A 148 1.62 -3.40 26.39
CA CYS A 148 1.64 -2.92 25.01
C CYS A 148 2.62 -3.70 24.12
N ARG A 149 3.78 -4.13 24.65
CA ARG A 149 4.74 -4.96 23.90
C ARG A 149 4.18 -6.35 23.63
N ASP A 150 3.51 -6.96 24.59
CA ASP A 150 2.90 -8.28 24.43
C ASP A 150 1.79 -8.27 23.37
N LEU A 151 0.98 -7.19 23.32
CA LEU A 151 -0.03 -7.00 22.28
C LEU A 151 0.56 -6.78 20.88
N GLN A 152 1.77 -6.24 20.77
CA GLN A 152 2.47 -6.09 19.48
C GLN A 152 3.11 -7.39 19.00
N ALA A 153 3.31 -8.36 19.87
CA ALA A 153 3.93 -9.66 19.57
C ALA A 153 2.90 -10.73 19.16
N MET A 154 1.60 -10.45 19.30
CA MET A 154 0.48 -11.30 18.88
C MET A 154 0.05 -11.01 17.43
#